data_d7bfbe42e6ac657954ebecd15fce3b8f
#
_entry.id   d7bfbe42e6ac657954ebecd15fce3b8f
#
_cell.length_a   1.000
_cell.length_b   1.000
_cell.length_c   1.000
_cell.angle_alpha   90.00
_cell.angle_beta   90.00
_cell.angle_gamma   90.00
#
_symmetry.space_group_name_H-M   'P 1'
#
loop_
_entity.id
_entity.type
_entity.pdbx_description
1 polymer ?
#
loop_
_entity_poly.entity_id
_entity_poly.type
_entity_poly.pdbx_seq_one_letter_code
_entity_poly.pdbx_strand_id
1 'polypeptide(L)'
;MPETKNLIEIKHISKKFGDLTVLKDISLKVKEKEVVVIIGPSGSGKSTLLRCINGLETPTSGAIFFDGLEVNGEKNINYVRTEVGMVFQRFNLFPHMTVLQNLMLAPMKVRKISSDEAKERGMLLLKKVGLADKADYKPAQLSGGQQQRVAIARALAMKPKALLFDEPTSALDPEMVHEVLDVMKEVAEEGMTMVVVTHEMGFAREVGSRLVFIDQGVTVEEGTPEDVFNHTKEDRTKEFLSQVL
;
A
#
# COMPACT_ATOMS: atom_id res chain seq x y z
N MET A 1 18.81 -22.01 -2.62
CA MET A 1 17.44 -21.52 -2.44
C MET A 1 17.04 -20.89 -3.76
N PRO A 2 15.85 -21.13 -4.32
CA PRO A 2 15.43 -20.43 -5.53
C PRO A 2 15.48 -18.91 -5.26
N GLU A 3 16.09 -18.15 -6.17
CA GLU A 3 16.08 -16.69 -6.09
C GLU A 3 14.64 -16.22 -6.01
N THR A 4 14.29 -15.51 -4.93
CA THR A 4 12.97 -14.92 -4.78
C THR A 4 12.78 -13.90 -5.90
N LYS A 5 11.74 -14.11 -6.71
CA LYS A 5 11.41 -13.26 -7.86
C LYS A 5 11.09 -11.84 -7.41
N ASN A 6 11.65 -10.85 -8.09
CA ASN A 6 11.21 -9.47 -7.91
C ASN A 6 9.80 -9.32 -8.50
N LEU A 7 8.84 -8.94 -7.67
CA LEU A 7 7.46 -8.67 -8.09
C LEU A 7 7.31 -7.26 -8.63
N ILE A 8 7.99 -6.29 -7.99
CA ILE A 8 8.01 -4.88 -8.42
C ILE A 8 9.47 -4.49 -8.65
N GLU A 9 9.77 -3.86 -9.79
CA GLU A 9 11.07 -3.26 -10.06
C GLU A 9 10.89 -1.82 -10.53
N ILE A 10 11.50 -0.90 -9.82
CA ILE A 10 11.55 0.53 -10.13
C ILE A 10 12.97 0.83 -10.59
N LYS A 11 13.13 1.39 -11.79
CA LYS A 11 14.43 1.63 -12.41
C LYS A 11 14.57 3.12 -12.77
N HIS A 12 15.38 3.83 -11.99
CA HIS A 12 15.79 5.19 -12.25
C HIS A 12 14.62 6.15 -12.57
N ILE A 13 13.51 6.04 -11.80
CA ILE A 13 12.36 6.90 -12.05
C ILE A 13 12.58 8.30 -11.51
N SER A 14 12.15 9.28 -12.31
CA SER A 14 11.98 10.65 -11.86
C SER A 14 10.56 11.11 -12.17
N LYS A 15 10.00 12.00 -11.35
CA LYS A 15 8.69 12.59 -11.57
C LYS A 15 8.72 14.09 -11.36
N LYS A 16 8.20 14.79 -12.35
CA LYS A 16 8.01 16.24 -12.31
C LYS A 16 6.54 16.60 -12.46
N PHE A 17 6.10 17.63 -11.77
CA PHE A 17 4.83 18.33 -11.96
C PHE A 17 5.13 19.79 -12.31
N GLY A 18 5.00 20.14 -13.59
CA GLY A 18 5.53 21.40 -14.09
C GLY A 18 7.03 21.51 -13.82
N ASP A 19 7.45 22.57 -13.13
CA ASP A 19 8.86 22.79 -12.78
C ASP A 19 9.31 22.09 -11.50
N LEU A 20 8.35 21.56 -10.70
CA LEU A 20 8.65 20.89 -9.43
C LEU A 20 9.07 19.44 -9.69
N THR A 21 10.31 19.10 -9.35
CA THR A 21 10.79 17.71 -9.34
C THR A 21 10.49 17.08 -7.99
N VAL A 22 9.58 16.09 -7.97
CA VAL A 22 9.12 15.39 -6.75
C VAL A 22 9.90 14.10 -6.50
N LEU A 23 10.24 13.34 -7.56
CA LEU A 23 11.09 12.15 -7.48
C LEU A 23 12.34 12.39 -8.35
N LYS A 24 13.50 11.98 -7.82
CA LYS A 24 14.81 12.21 -8.44
C LYS A 24 15.59 10.90 -8.43
N ASP A 25 15.53 10.16 -9.53
CA ASP A 25 16.32 8.92 -9.72
C ASP A 25 16.08 7.84 -8.67
N ILE A 26 14.81 7.50 -8.38
CA ILE A 26 14.47 6.43 -7.46
C ILE A 26 14.60 5.07 -8.14
N SER A 27 15.32 4.16 -7.49
CA SER A 27 15.39 2.74 -7.88
C SER A 27 15.05 1.87 -6.67
N LEU A 28 14.17 0.88 -6.84
CA LEU A 28 13.73 -0.01 -5.76
C LEU A 28 13.28 -1.34 -6.37
N LYS A 29 13.58 -2.44 -5.70
CA LYS A 29 13.06 -3.77 -6.03
C LYS A 29 12.26 -4.30 -4.85
N VAL A 30 11.11 -4.90 -5.09
CA VAL A 30 10.29 -5.55 -4.06
C VAL A 30 10.12 -7.01 -4.46
N LYS A 31 10.53 -7.91 -3.58
CA LYS A 31 10.40 -9.36 -3.79
C LYS A 31 8.99 -9.84 -3.43
N GLU A 32 8.61 -11.00 -3.97
CA GLU A 32 7.38 -11.66 -3.52
C GLU A 32 7.43 -11.93 -2.00
N LYS A 33 6.30 -11.68 -1.32
CA LYS A 33 6.12 -11.83 0.14
C LYS A 33 6.96 -10.89 1.00
N GLU A 34 7.56 -9.88 0.42
CA GLU A 34 8.31 -8.85 1.14
C GLU A 34 7.38 -7.73 1.59
N VAL A 35 7.62 -7.21 2.79
CA VAL A 35 6.99 -5.99 3.30
C VAL A 35 8.02 -4.88 3.29
N VAL A 36 7.92 -3.99 2.31
CA VAL A 36 8.78 -2.79 2.21
C VAL A 36 8.03 -1.62 2.83
N VAL A 37 8.62 -1.02 3.87
CA VAL A 37 8.07 0.17 4.50
C VAL A 37 8.85 1.40 4.07
N ILE A 38 8.14 2.41 3.59
CA ILE A 38 8.71 3.69 3.12
C ILE A 38 8.38 4.75 4.16
N ILE A 39 9.43 5.35 4.73
CA ILE A 39 9.33 6.42 5.72
C ILE A 39 9.97 7.71 5.19
N GLY A 40 9.69 8.83 5.84
CA GLY A 40 10.29 10.13 5.50
C GLY A 40 9.33 11.31 5.76
N PRO A 41 9.82 12.54 5.67
CA PRO A 41 9.01 13.74 5.94
C PRO A 41 7.86 13.89 4.94
N SER A 42 6.84 14.67 5.35
CA SER A 42 5.75 15.04 4.44
C SER A 42 6.28 15.78 3.22
N GLY A 43 5.72 15.48 2.04
CA GLY A 43 6.16 16.09 0.78
C GLY A 43 7.44 15.49 0.17
N SER A 44 8.06 14.47 0.76
CA SER A 44 9.27 13.84 0.21
C SER A 44 9.06 12.97 -1.04
N GLY A 45 7.80 12.78 -1.49
CA GLY A 45 7.48 12.04 -2.73
C GLY A 45 6.95 10.61 -2.52
N LYS A 46 6.80 10.12 -1.29
CA LYS A 46 6.38 8.74 -0.96
C LYS A 46 5.07 8.32 -1.64
N SER A 47 4.01 9.11 -1.48
CA SER A 47 2.70 8.83 -2.12
C SER A 47 2.79 8.90 -3.64
N THR A 48 3.62 9.80 -4.19
CA THR A 48 3.85 9.87 -5.63
C THR A 48 4.52 8.60 -6.14
N LEU A 49 5.49 8.05 -5.40
CA LEU A 49 6.14 6.79 -5.71
C LEU A 49 5.12 5.64 -5.75
N LEU A 50 4.27 5.50 -4.72
CA LEU A 50 3.21 4.47 -4.72
C LEU A 50 2.26 4.62 -5.91
N ARG A 51 1.86 5.84 -6.25
CA ARG A 51 0.98 6.10 -7.40
C ARG A 51 1.64 5.80 -8.75
N CYS A 52 2.95 5.89 -8.83
CA CYS A 52 3.68 5.45 -10.02
C CYS A 52 3.67 3.90 -10.13
N ILE A 53 3.75 3.16 -9.04
CA ILE A 53 3.75 1.69 -9.05
C ILE A 53 2.45 1.13 -9.65
N ASN A 54 1.28 1.70 -9.31
CA ASN A 54 0.00 1.21 -9.84
C ASN A 54 -0.50 1.97 -11.08
N GLY A 55 0.36 2.79 -11.68
CA GLY A 55 0.06 3.54 -12.91
C GLY A 55 -0.99 4.65 -12.73
N LEU A 56 -1.24 5.14 -11.50
CA LEU A 56 -2.04 6.35 -11.27
C LEU A 56 -1.28 7.61 -11.65
N GLU A 57 0.05 7.58 -11.52
CA GLU A 57 0.96 8.60 -12.00
C GLU A 57 1.96 7.98 -12.99
N THR A 58 2.26 8.68 -14.07
CA THR A 58 3.28 8.25 -15.02
C THR A 58 4.61 8.90 -14.65
N PRO A 59 5.70 8.16 -14.46
CA PRO A 59 7.03 8.74 -14.29
C PRO A 59 7.39 9.66 -15.48
N THR A 60 8.17 10.71 -15.21
CA THR A 60 8.70 11.59 -16.29
C THR A 60 9.85 10.91 -17.01
N SER A 61 10.64 10.10 -16.30
CA SER A 61 11.71 9.26 -16.87
C SER A 61 11.89 8.00 -16.04
N GLY A 62 12.64 7.03 -16.58
CA GLY A 62 12.81 5.70 -15.99
C GLY A 62 11.64 4.77 -16.30
N ALA A 63 11.63 3.59 -15.69
CA ALA A 63 10.60 2.58 -15.92
C ALA A 63 10.24 1.84 -14.63
N ILE A 64 9.00 1.38 -14.56
CA ILE A 64 8.50 0.51 -13.49
C ILE A 64 8.01 -0.78 -14.12
N PHE A 65 8.36 -1.91 -13.50
CA PHE A 65 7.91 -3.22 -13.92
C PHE A 65 7.16 -3.89 -12.77
N PHE A 66 6.06 -4.52 -13.10
CA PHE A 66 5.30 -5.38 -12.20
C PHE A 66 5.17 -6.76 -12.82
N ASP A 67 5.61 -7.79 -12.10
CA ASP A 67 5.62 -9.19 -12.56
C ASP A 67 6.30 -9.36 -13.94
N GLY A 68 7.36 -8.56 -14.18
CA GLY A 68 8.12 -8.53 -15.43
C GLY A 68 7.49 -7.71 -16.57
N LEU A 69 6.29 -7.16 -16.39
CA LEU A 69 5.61 -6.30 -17.37
C LEU A 69 5.83 -4.83 -17.02
N GLU A 70 6.23 -4.03 -18.00
CA GLU A 70 6.37 -2.59 -17.81
C GLU A 70 5.02 -1.92 -17.56
N VAL A 71 4.96 -1.05 -16.54
CA VAL A 71 3.75 -0.32 -16.12
C VAL A 71 3.53 0.86 -17.06
N ASN A 72 3.23 0.56 -18.31
CA ASN A 72 2.93 1.54 -19.36
C ASN A 72 1.86 0.96 -20.30
N GLY A 73 1.23 1.85 -21.08
CA GLY A 73 0.16 1.46 -21.98
C GLY A 73 -1.09 0.90 -21.26
N GLU A 74 -2.24 1.08 -21.86
CA GLU A 74 -3.54 0.78 -21.23
C GLU A 74 -3.67 -0.69 -20.79
N LYS A 75 -3.23 -1.64 -21.63
CA LYS A 75 -3.35 -3.07 -21.34
C LYS A 75 -2.56 -3.49 -20.10
N ASN A 76 -1.29 -3.05 -20.00
CA ASN A 76 -0.43 -3.40 -18.88
C ASN A 76 -0.89 -2.70 -17.59
N ILE A 77 -1.30 -1.42 -17.66
CA ILE A 77 -1.84 -0.68 -16.53
C ILE A 77 -3.10 -1.36 -15.98
N ASN A 78 -4.00 -1.84 -16.84
CA ASN A 78 -5.20 -2.55 -16.41
C ASN A 78 -4.86 -3.89 -15.74
N TYR A 79 -3.87 -4.62 -16.25
CA TYR A 79 -3.33 -5.82 -15.57
C TYR A 79 -2.78 -5.47 -14.19
N VAL A 80 -1.90 -4.46 -14.11
CA VAL A 80 -1.30 -4.03 -12.84
C VAL A 80 -2.39 -3.65 -11.83
N ARG A 81 -3.36 -2.84 -12.20
CA ARG A 81 -4.48 -2.43 -11.32
C ARG A 81 -5.38 -3.59 -10.90
N THR A 82 -5.36 -4.69 -11.64
CA THR A 82 -6.07 -5.92 -11.27
C THR A 82 -5.29 -6.71 -10.21
N GLU A 83 -3.96 -6.74 -10.32
CA GLU A 83 -3.06 -7.54 -9.49
C GLU A 83 -2.43 -6.75 -8.32
N VAL A 84 -2.56 -5.43 -8.31
CA VAL A 84 -2.06 -4.55 -7.25
C VAL A 84 -3.23 -3.82 -6.60
N GLY A 85 -3.53 -4.17 -5.37
CA GLY A 85 -4.51 -3.44 -4.56
C GLY A 85 -3.87 -2.16 -4.00
N MET A 86 -4.67 -1.10 -3.85
CA MET A 86 -4.23 0.14 -3.22
C MET A 86 -5.22 0.58 -2.15
N VAL A 87 -4.69 0.86 -0.97
CA VAL A 87 -5.39 1.40 0.19
C VAL A 87 -4.89 2.83 0.41
N PHE A 88 -5.79 3.79 0.35
CA PHE A 88 -5.48 5.22 0.42
C PHE A 88 -5.66 5.75 1.83
N GLN A 89 -5.09 6.89 2.12
CA GLN A 89 -5.31 7.69 3.33
C GLN A 89 -6.80 8.00 3.56
N ARG A 90 -7.52 8.39 2.49
CA ARG A 90 -8.97 8.48 2.48
C ARG A 90 -9.53 7.15 2.02
N PHE A 91 -10.53 6.63 2.69
CA PHE A 91 -11.07 5.27 2.51
C PHE A 91 -11.58 4.98 1.10
N ASN A 92 -12.02 6.00 0.37
CA ASN A 92 -12.50 5.96 -1.03
C ASN A 92 -13.57 4.88 -1.26
N LEU A 93 -14.41 4.61 -0.27
CA LEU A 93 -15.55 3.70 -0.42
C LEU A 93 -16.65 4.35 -1.26
N PHE A 94 -17.39 3.54 -2.00
CA PHE A 94 -18.56 3.98 -2.75
C PHE A 94 -19.70 4.29 -1.75
N PRO A 95 -20.08 5.58 -1.54
CA PRO A 95 -20.96 5.96 -0.44
C PRO A 95 -22.42 5.51 -0.62
N HIS A 96 -22.84 5.26 -1.87
CA HIS A 96 -24.18 4.79 -2.22
C HIS A 96 -24.33 3.26 -2.13
N MET A 97 -23.24 2.52 -2.00
CA MET A 97 -23.20 1.06 -1.89
C MET A 97 -23.08 0.63 -0.42
N THR A 98 -23.59 -0.57 -0.11
CA THR A 98 -23.34 -1.19 1.18
C THR A 98 -21.86 -1.63 1.30
N VAL A 99 -21.44 -1.96 2.51
CA VAL A 99 -20.09 -2.49 2.79
C VAL A 99 -19.83 -3.72 1.93
N LEU A 100 -20.74 -4.70 1.94
CA LEU A 100 -20.58 -5.91 1.13
C LEU A 100 -20.56 -5.60 -0.38
N GLN A 101 -21.41 -4.70 -0.86
CA GLN A 101 -21.40 -4.29 -2.27
C GLN A 101 -20.08 -3.63 -2.69
N ASN A 102 -19.43 -2.87 -1.80
CA ASN A 102 -18.11 -2.32 -2.04
C ASN A 102 -17.05 -3.41 -2.30
N LEU A 103 -17.13 -4.52 -1.58
CA LEU A 103 -16.21 -5.65 -1.77
C LEU A 103 -16.53 -6.46 -3.03
N MET A 104 -17.80 -6.62 -3.38
CA MET A 104 -18.26 -7.46 -4.49
C MET A 104 -18.01 -6.83 -5.86
N LEU A 105 -18.09 -5.49 -5.96
CA LEU A 105 -18.14 -4.79 -7.25
C LEU A 105 -16.97 -5.12 -8.17
N ALA A 106 -15.74 -4.94 -7.70
CA ALA A 106 -14.55 -5.15 -8.53
C ALA A 106 -14.33 -6.63 -8.91
N PRO A 107 -14.44 -7.60 -8.01
CA PRO A 107 -14.38 -9.02 -8.37
C PRO A 107 -15.39 -9.42 -9.45
N MET A 108 -16.64 -8.97 -9.36
CA MET A 108 -17.66 -9.25 -10.36
C MET A 108 -17.38 -8.57 -11.70
N LYS A 109 -16.97 -7.30 -11.69
CA LYS A 109 -16.78 -6.50 -12.92
C LYS A 109 -15.47 -6.83 -13.63
N VAL A 110 -14.37 -7.02 -12.88
CA VAL A 110 -13.02 -7.19 -13.41
C VAL A 110 -12.63 -8.67 -13.51
N ARG A 111 -12.77 -9.44 -12.41
CA ARG A 111 -12.45 -10.88 -12.38
C ARG A 111 -13.56 -11.76 -12.98
N LYS A 112 -14.74 -11.18 -13.25
CA LYS A 112 -15.91 -11.87 -13.84
C LYS A 112 -16.41 -13.07 -13.01
N ILE A 113 -16.19 -13.07 -11.70
CA ILE A 113 -16.75 -14.09 -10.82
C ILE A 113 -18.27 -13.90 -10.63
N SER A 114 -18.97 -14.94 -10.23
CA SER A 114 -20.42 -14.89 -9.97
C SER A 114 -20.75 -14.00 -8.76
N SER A 115 -22.00 -13.56 -8.68
CA SER A 115 -22.49 -12.80 -7.53
C SER A 115 -22.37 -13.60 -6.23
N ASP A 116 -22.68 -14.90 -6.27
CA ASP A 116 -22.64 -15.77 -5.10
C ASP A 116 -21.20 -15.97 -4.61
N GLU A 117 -20.25 -16.23 -5.52
CA GLU A 117 -18.83 -16.31 -5.17
C GLU A 117 -18.30 -14.97 -4.61
N ALA A 118 -18.71 -13.84 -5.22
CA ALA A 118 -18.30 -12.52 -4.75
C ALA A 118 -18.86 -12.22 -3.36
N LYS A 119 -20.11 -12.63 -3.08
CA LYS A 119 -20.76 -12.49 -1.77
C LYS A 119 -20.08 -13.36 -0.71
N GLU A 120 -19.83 -14.63 -1.00
CA GLU A 120 -19.13 -15.54 -0.09
C GLU A 120 -17.75 -15.00 0.26
N ARG A 121 -16.94 -14.63 -0.76
CA ARG A 121 -15.62 -14.01 -0.59
C ARG A 121 -15.69 -12.73 0.22
N GLY A 122 -16.65 -11.85 -0.08
CA GLY A 122 -16.86 -10.61 0.65
C GLY A 122 -17.17 -10.83 2.13
N MET A 123 -18.05 -11.78 2.44
CA MET A 123 -18.40 -12.12 3.83
C MET A 123 -17.22 -12.72 4.60
N LEU A 124 -16.41 -13.58 3.97
CA LEU A 124 -15.19 -14.11 4.58
C LEU A 124 -14.20 -12.99 4.92
N LEU A 125 -14.01 -12.03 4.01
CA LEU A 125 -13.13 -10.88 4.24
C LEU A 125 -13.68 -9.93 5.30
N LEU A 126 -14.99 -9.69 5.33
CA LEU A 126 -15.62 -8.91 6.39
C LEU A 126 -15.46 -9.57 7.76
N LYS A 127 -15.55 -10.91 7.82
CA LYS A 127 -15.27 -11.64 9.06
C LYS A 127 -13.81 -11.48 9.48
N LYS A 128 -12.87 -11.55 8.53
CA LYS A 128 -11.44 -11.34 8.78
C LYS A 128 -11.16 -9.97 9.40
N VAL A 129 -11.79 -8.91 8.91
CA VAL A 129 -11.59 -7.55 9.43
C VAL A 129 -12.56 -7.19 10.58
N GLY A 130 -13.28 -8.17 11.15
CA GLY A 130 -14.17 -8.00 12.30
C GLY A 130 -15.43 -7.19 12.02
N LEU A 131 -15.95 -7.19 10.78
CA LEU A 131 -17.09 -6.36 10.34
C LEU A 131 -18.19 -7.14 9.62
N ALA A 132 -18.32 -8.45 9.89
CA ALA A 132 -19.33 -9.29 9.24
C ALA A 132 -20.77 -8.82 9.53
N ASP A 133 -21.04 -8.28 10.73
CA ASP A 133 -22.33 -7.70 11.17
C ASP A 133 -22.65 -6.36 10.48
N LYS A 134 -21.69 -5.75 9.80
CA LYS A 134 -21.82 -4.47 9.11
C LYS A 134 -22.00 -4.62 7.58
N ALA A 135 -22.19 -5.83 7.07
CA ALA A 135 -22.26 -6.12 5.62
C ALA A 135 -23.28 -5.24 4.88
N ASP A 136 -24.44 -4.98 5.49
CA ASP A 136 -25.53 -4.21 4.88
C ASP A 136 -25.50 -2.69 5.23
N TYR A 137 -24.52 -2.27 6.03
CA TYR A 137 -24.33 -0.86 6.38
C TYR A 137 -23.74 -0.08 5.20
N LYS A 138 -24.00 1.23 5.15
CA LYS A 138 -23.34 2.15 4.23
C LYS A 138 -22.11 2.76 4.89
N PRO A 139 -21.08 3.19 4.12
CA PRO A 139 -19.87 3.80 4.66
C PRO A 139 -20.11 4.91 5.69
N ALA A 140 -21.10 5.77 5.47
CA ALA A 140 -21.44 6.86 6.40
C ALA A 140 -21.92 6.40 7.80
N GLN A 141 -22.24 5.13 7.97
CA GLN A 141 -22.68 4.54 9.24
C GLN A 141 -21.52 3.89 10.02
N LEU A 142 -20.29 3.96 9.47
CA LEU A 142 -19.10 3.35 10.03
C LEU A 142 -18.15 4.42 10.59
N SER A 143 -17.39 4.05 11.64
CA SER A 143 -16.25 4.85 12.10
C SER A 143 -15.14 4.90 11.04
N GLY A 144 -14.18 5.84 11.19
CA GLY A 144 -13.02 5.93 10.29
C GLY A 144 -12.22 4.65 10.23
N GLY A 145 -11.91 4.05 11.38
CA GLY A 145 -11.17 2.76 11.44
C GLY A 145 -11.95 1.61 10.80
N GLN A 146 -13.28 1.56 10.98
CA GLN A 146 -14.12 0.58 10.30
C GLN A 146 -14.12 0.78 8.78
N GLN A 147 -14.22 2.03 8.30
CA GLN A 147 -14.14 2.34 6.87
C GLN A 147 -12.79 1.92 6.28
N GLN A 148 -11.69 2.14 7.00
CA GLN A 148 -10.36 1.75 6.55
C GLN A 148 -10.21 0.23 6.49
N ARG A 149 -10.70 -0.51 7.49
CA ARG A 149 -10.72 -1.97 7.46
C ARG A 149 -11.57 -2.52 6.30
N VAL A 150 -12.69 -1.88 5.97
CA VAL A 150 -13.47 -2.19 4.75
C VAL A 150 -12.66 -1.90 3.49
N ALA A 151 -11.89 -0.82 3.43
CA ALA A 151 -11.05 -0.50 2.28
C ALA A 151 -9.93 -1.56 2.08
N ILE A 152 -9.32 -2.06 3.16
CA ILE A 152 -8.37 -3.17 3.13
C ILE A 152 -9.07 -4.45 2.61
N ALA A 153 -10.21 -4.81 3.18
CA ALA A 153 -10.99 -5.97 2.75
C ALA A 153 -11.40 -5.88 1.27
N ARG A 154 -11.78 -4.70 0.79
CA ARG A 154 -12.09 -4.45 -0.62
C ARG A 154 -10.87 -4.68 -1.53
N ALA A 155 -9.69 -4.23 -1.12
CA ALA A 155 -8.46 -4.47 -1.88
C ALA A 155 -8.14 -5.98 -1.93
N LEU A 156 -8.26 -6.68 -0.82
CA LEU A 156 -8.09 -8.14 -0.71
C LEU A 156 -9.10 -8.94 -1.53
N ALA A 157 -10.33 -8.42 -1.72
CA ALA A 157 -11.39 -9.11 -2.48
C ALA A 157 -10.99 -9.41 -3.93
N MET A 158 -10.07 -8.63 -4.49
CA MET A 158 -9.49 -8.86 -5.81
C MET A 158 -8.48 -10.01 -5.85
N LYS A 159 -8.04 -10.57 -4.71
CA LYS A 159 -6.93 -11.53 -4.60
C LYS A 159 -5.67 -11.00 -5.31
N PRO A 160 -5.17 -9.83 -4.93
CA PRO A 160 -4.03 -9.19 -5.60
C PRO A 160 -2.73 -9.93 -5.26
N LYS A 161 -1.69 -9.72 -6.08
CA LYS A 161 -0.32 -10.18 -5.83
C LYS A 161 0.44 -9.26 -4.86
N ALA A 162 0.06 -7.98 -4.81
CA ALA A 162 0.65 -6.99 -3.91
C ALA A 162 -0.39 -5.98 -3.42
N LEU A 163 -0.16 -5.42 -2.24
CA LEU A 163 -0.92 -4.30 -1.67
C LEU A 163 -0.01 -3.10 -1.46
N LEU A 164 -0.51 -1.93 -1.87
CA LEU A 164 0.10 -0.63 -1.62
C LEU A 164 -0.73 0.11 -0.57
N PHE A 165 -0.09 0.64 0.47
CA PHE A 165 -0.72 1.41 1.52
C PHE A 165 -0.16 2.83 1.54
N ASP A 166 -1.00 3.83 1.26
CA ASP A 166 -0.64 5.25 1.25
C ASP A 166 -1.16 5.90 2.54
N GLU A 167 -0.35 5.91 3.59
CA GLU A 167 -0.65 6.47 4.92
C GLU A 167 -2.02 6.02 5.48
N PRO A 168 -2.26 4.71 5.65
CA PRO A 168 -3.59 4.17 5.92
C PRO A 168 -4.20 4.59 7.26
N THR A 169 -3.41 5.12 8.18
CA THR A 169 -3.84 5.51 9.54
C THR A 169 -3.91 7.02 9.75
N SER A 170 -3.35 7.83 8.85
CA SER A 170 -3.17 9.27 9.06
C SER A 170 -4.47 10.10 9.12
N ALA A 171 -5.60 9.53 8.67
CA ALA A 171 -6.92 10.16 8.75
C ALA A 171 -7.80 9.60 9.90
N LEU A 172 -7.18 8.83 10.83
CA LEU A 172 -7.88 8.16 11.92
C LEU A 172 -7.57 8.79 13.27
N ASP A 173 -8.55 8.71 14.18
CA ASP A 173 -8.31 8.99 15.58
C ASP A 173 -7.35 7.94 16.17
N PRO A 174 -6.47 8.31 17.13
CA PRO A 174 -5.48 7.41 17.70
C PRO A 174 -6.04 6.08 18.24
N GLU A 175 -7.25 6.12 18.79
CA GLU A 175 -7.94 4.93 19.31
C GLU A 175 -8.25 3.88 18.24
N MET A 176 -8.38 4.31 16.97
CA MET A 176 -8.74 3.45 15.84
C MET A 176 -7.53 2.92 15.06
N VAL A 177 -6.35 3.48 15.30
CA VAL A 177 -5.11 3.13 14.58
C VAL A 177 -4.75 1.66 14.79
N HIS A 178 -4.79 1.19 16.03
CA HIS A 178 -4.39 -0.18 16.39
C HIS A 178 -5.19 -1.24 15.64
N GLU A 179 -6.52 -1.08 15.54
CA GLU A 179 -7.39 -2.04 14.82
C GLU A 179 -7.03 -2.18 13.34
N VAL A 180 -6.58 -1.09 12.70
CA VAL A 180 -6.16 -1.09 11.29
C VAL A 180 -4.78 -1.74 11.15
N LEU A 181 -3.84 -1.40 12.05
CA LEU A 181 -2.50 -1.98 12.04
C LEU A 181 -2.53 -3.48 12.29
N ASP A 182 -3.41 -3.97 13.18
CA ASP A 182 -3.56 -5.40 13.45
C ASP A 182 -4.01 -6.17 12.20
N VAL A 183 -4.99 -5.65 11.47
CA VAL A 183 -5.39 -6.24 10.18
C VAL A 183 -4.23 -6.23 9.17
N MET A 184 -3.43 -5.17 9.11
CA MET A 184 -2.27 -5.10 8.21
C MET A 184 -1.18 -6.11 8.61
N LYS A 185 -0.97 -6.34 9.92
CA LYS A 185 -0.05 -7.37 10.44
C LYS A 185 -0.50 -8.77 10.02
N GLU A 186 -1.77 -9.12 10.22
CA GLU A 186 -2.33 -10.42 9.79
C GLU A 186 -2.12 -10.65 8.29
N VAL A 187 -2.35 -9.61 7.48
CA VAL A 187 -2.16 -9.68 6.01
C VAL A 187 -0.68 -9.90 5.64
N ALA A 188 0.25 -9.29 6.38
CA ALA A 188 1.69 -9.49 6.20
C ALA A 188 2.12 -10.91 6.59
N GLU A 189 1.64 -11.43 7.73
CA GLU A 189 1.91 -12.77 8.23
C GLU A 189 1.40 -13.87 7.28
N GLU A 190 0.31 -13.62 6.55
CA GLU A 190 -0.18 -14.50 5.49
C GLU A 190 0.71 -14.50 4.22
N GLY A 191 1.77 -13.72 4.21
CA GLY A 191 2.74 -13.64 3.11
C GLY A 191 2.30 -12.75 1.96
N MET A 192 1.47 -11.74 2.21
CA MET A 192 1.15 -10.72 1.20
C MET A 192 2.38 -9.84 0.93
N THR A 193 2.67 -9.60 -0.35
CA THR A 193 3.66 -8.59 -0.73
C THR A 193 3.09 -7.20 -0.47
N MET A 194 3.81 -6.36 0.27
CA MET A 194 3.30 -5.05 0.66
C MET A 194 4.34 -3.95 0.44
N VAL A 195 3.87 -2.79 -0.04
CA VAL A 195 4.63 -1.53 0.01
C VAL A 195 3.80 -0.54 0.83
N VAL A 196 4.33 -0.11 1.98
CA VAL A 196 3.60 0.65 2.98
C VAL A 196 4.28 1.99 3.21
N VAL A 197 3.60 3.08 2.89
CA VAL A 197 3.96 4.43 3.35
C VAL A 197 3.24 4.67 4.68
N THR A 198 4.00 4.93 5.74
CA THR A 198 3.42 5.13 7.07
C THR A 198 4.28 6.03 7.95
N HIS A 199 3.66 6.65 8.95
CA HIS A 199 4.30 7.32 10.08
C HIS A 199 4.28 6.47 11.37
N GLU A 200 3.73 5.26 11.31
CA GLU A 200 3.66 4.32 12.43
C GLU A 200 4.98 3.56 12.58
N MET A 201 5.93 4.13 13.33
CA MET A 201 7.29 3.56 13.46
C MET A 201 7.28 2.19 14.18
N GLY A 202 6.32 1.97 15.10
CA GLY A 202 6.12 0.67 15.75
C GLY A 202 5.77 -0.42 14.74
N PHE A 203 4.82 -0.15 13.84
CA PHE A 203 4.46 -1.06 12.75
C PHE A 203 5.65 -1.30 11.80
N ALA A 204 6.35 -0.24 11.41
CA ALA A 204 7.51 -0.33 10.54
C ALA A 204 8.61 -1.24 11.12
N ARG A 205 8.82 -1.17 12.44
CA ARG A 205 9.80 -1.98 13.16
C ARG A 205 9.39 -3.45 13.27
N GLU A 206 8.12 -3.71 13.54
CA GLU A 206 7.60 -5.04 13.82
C GLU A 206 7.34 -5.87 12.56
N VAL A 207 6.79 -5.25 11.52
CA VAL A 207 6.26 -5.92 10.33
C VAL A 207 7.13 -5.73 9.10
N GLY A 208 7.89 -4.63 9.03
CA GLY A 208 8.76 -4.33 7.89
C GLY A 208 9.85 -5.38 7.71
N SER A 209 9.97 -5.95 6.51
CA SER A 209 11.13 -6.75 6.14
C SER A 209 12.30 -5.84 5.76
N ARG A 210 12.00 -4.68 5.22
CA ARG A 210 12.95 -3.66 4.79
C ARG A 210 12.35 -2.27 4.92
N LEU A 211 13.16 -1.32 5.35
CA LEU A 211 12.85 0.10 5.40
C LEU A 211 13.56 0.85 4.27
N VAL A 212 12.85 1.83 3.71
CA VAL A 212 13.39 2.79 2.75
C VAL A 212 13.07 4.20 3.25
N PHE A 213 14.11 4.96 3.59
CA PHE A 213 13.95 6.35 3.97
C PHE A 213 14.08 7.25 2.74
N ILE A 214 13.02 8.01 2.45
CA ILE A 214 12.97 8.94 1.30
C ILE A 214 12.89 10.37 1.83
N ASP A 215 13.82 11.21 1.40
CA ASP A 215 13.76 12.65 1.63
C ASP A 215 14.10 13.43 0.36
N GLN A 216 13.45 14.58 0.15
CA GLN A 216 13.63 15.47 -1.02
C GLN A 216 13.61 14.75 -2.38
N GLY A 217 12.84 13.66 -2.47
CA GLY A 217 12.66 12.90 -3.71
C GLY A 217 13.77 11.91 -4.04
N VAL A 218 14.68 11.62 -3.12
CA VAL A 218 15.74 10.61 -3.25
C VAL A 218 15.64 9.55 -2.15
N THR A 219 16.09 8.34 -2.42
CA THR A 219 16.35 7.34 -1.38
C THR A 219 17.63 7.74 -0.65
N VAL A 220 17.51 8.03 0.64
CA VAL A 220 18.65 8.43 1.50
C VAL A 220 19.27 7.20 2.14
N GLU A 221 18.44 6.32 2.68
CA GLU A 221 18.92 5.10 3.34
C GLU A 221 17.93 3.95 3.11
N GLU A 222 18.47 2.74 3.03
CA GLU A 222 17.72 1.50 2.86
C GLU A 222 18.41 0.38 3.66
N GLY A 223 17.63 -0.38 4.42
CA GLY A 223 18.15 -1.48 5.24
C GLY A 223 17.05 -2.25 5.94
N THR A 224 17.44 -3.18 6.83
CA THR A 224 16.49 -3.81 7.74
C THR A 224 15.96 -2.78 8.74
N PRO A 225 14.80 -3.00 9.38
CA PRO A 225 14.35 -2.12 10.46
C PRO A 225 15.42 -1.93 11.56
N GLU A 226 16.15 -2.99 11.91
CA GLU A 226 17.24 -2.90 12.89
C GLU A 226 18.36 -1.96 12.43
N ASP A 227 18.79 -2.09 11.16
CA ASP A 227 19.85 -1.23 10.62
C ASP A 227 19.44 0.24 10.63
N VAL A 228 18.23 0.55 10.12
CA VAL A 228 17.77 1.93 9.95
C VAL A 228 17.42 2.58 11.28
N PHE A 229 16.75 1.87 12.19
CA PHE A 229 16.33 2.45 13.47
C PHE A 229 17.44 2.55 14.51
N ASN A 230 18.34 1.55 14.58
CA ASN A 230 19.31 1.44 15.67
C ASN A 230 20.75 1.67 15.19
N HIS A 231 21.05 1.47 13.89
CA HIS A 231 22.40 1.53 13.34
C HIS A 231 22.50 2.43 12.11
N THR A 232 21.59 3.41 11.99
CA THR A 232 21.57 4.34 10.83
C THR A 232 22.93 5.03 10.64
N LYS A 233 23.37 5.07 9.38
CA LYS A 233 24.65 5.68 8.98
C LYS A 233 24.47 7.12 8.49
N GLU A 234 23.29 7.43 7.99
CA GLU A 234 22.99 8.72 7.38
C GLU A 234 22.52 9.73 8.44
N ASP A 235 23.20 10.86 8.53
CA ASP A 235 22.87 11.90 9.51
C ASP A 235 21.46 12.46 9.32
N ARG A 236 20.98 12.51 8.07
CA ARG A 236 19.62 12.95 7.77
C ARG A 236 18.56 11.96 8.28
N THR A 237 18.84 10.65 8.24
CA THR A 237 17.98 9.62 8.83
C THR A 237 17.95 9.77 10.35
N LYS A 238 19.11 9.99 11.01
CA LYS A 238 19.19 10.22 12.46
C LYS A 238 18.35 11.43 12.89
N GLU A 239 18.51 12.54 12.16
CA GLU A 239 17.73 13.75 12.42
C GLU A 239 16.23 13.50 12.34
N PHE A 240 15.76 12.83 11.26
CA PHE A 240 14.34 12.48 11.10
C PHE A 240 13.84 11.56 12.22
N LEU A 241 14.56 10.49 12.52
CA LEU A 241 14.16 9.53 13.56
C LEU A 241 14.09 10.18 14.94
N SER A 242 14.99 11.11 15.27
CA SER A 242 14.96 11.84 16.56
C SER A 242 13.73 12.74 16.76
N GLN A 243 13.00 13.04 15.69
CA GLN A 243 11.78 13.85 15.73
C GLN A 243 10.50 13.01 15.81
N VAL A 244 10.57 11.72 15.44
CA VAL A 244 9.38 10.85 15.31
C VAL A 244 9.38 9.65 16.28
N LEU A 245 10.50 9.37 16.96
CA LEU A 245 10.65 8.38 18.04
C LEU A 245 10.65 9.08 19.39
#